data_b811b4e01b9500ae6bf4a1394416440b
#
_entry.id   b811b4e01b9500ae6bf4a1394416440b
#
_cell.length_a   1.000
_cell.length_b   1.000
_cell.length_c   1.000
_cell.angle_alpha   90.00
_cell.angle_beta   90.00
_cell.angle_gamma   90.00
#
_symmetry.space_group_name_H-M   'P 1'
#
loop_
_entity.id
_entity.type
_entity.pdbx_description
1 polymer ?
#
loop_
_entity_poly.entity_id
_entity_poly.type
_entity_poly.pdbx_seq_one_letter_code
_entity_poly.pdbx_strand_id
1 'polypeptide(L)'
;SIAHCRIVVGQFGGLSGLARSIARDLRLRGAAVITLDEPDALAQARTANYFSADLYLGFESRNERRTVVHYYKVPTFESVAGRSMAEALAECLHGVDGLTPTTSGMRLPVLRETRMPAVLVRIGPVRLVLDSVPTLAERVVRALELWISRAT
;
A
#
# COMPACT_ATOMS: atom_id res chain seq x y z
N SER A 1 10.80 -4.33 -13.30
CA SER A 1 10.55 -5.59 -12.61
C SER A 1 10.53 -5.42 -11.10
N ILE A 2 9.69 -6.18 -10.45
CA ILE A 2 9.58 -6.18 -8.99
C ILE A 2 10.69 -7.00 -8.33
N ALA A 3 11.39 -7.82 -9.09
CA ALA A 3 12.50 -8.62 -8.59
C ALA A 3 13.57 -7.72 -7.99
N HIS A 4 14.08 -8.11 -6.83
CA HIS A 4 15.10 -7.39 -6.07
C HIS A 4 14.63 -6.07 -5.44
N CYS A 5 13.38 -5.65 -5.65
CA CYS A 5 12.83 -4.51 -4.92
C CYS A 5 12.74 -4.81 -3.43
N ARG A 6 13.01 -3.81 -2.61
CA ARG A 6 12.85 -3.88 -1.16
C ARG A 6 11.53 -3.21 -0.80
N ILE A 7 10.59 -3.97 -0.26
CA ILE A 7 9.23 -3.51 -0.06
C ILE A 7 8.81 -3.70 1.39
N VAL A 8 8.18 -2.68 1.96
CA VAL A 8 7.53 -2.78 3.26
C VAL A 8 6.03 -2.80 3.06
N VAL A 9 5.37 -3.80 3.65
CA VAL A 9 3.91 -3.89 3.70
C VAL A 9 3.50 -3.77 5.15
N GLY A 10 2.94 -2.61 5.51
CA GLY A 10 2.49 -2.32 6.87
C GLY A 10 0.97 -2.36 6.98
N GLN A 11 0.46 -2.58 8.19
CA GLN A 11 -0.96 -2.52 8.44
C GLN A 11 -1.24 -1.94 9.84
N PHE A 12 -2.43 -1.36 9.99
CA PHE A 12 -2.87 -0.70 11.21
C PHE A 12 -4.20 -1.32 11.67
N GLY A 13 -4.10 -2.54 12.22
CA GLY A 13 -5.21 -3.25 12.83
C GLY A 13 -6.06 -4.10 11.88
N GLY A 14 -6.16 -5.40 12.17
CA GLY A 14 -7.09 -6.32 11.53
C GLY A 14 -6.71 -6.80 10.12
N LEU A 15 -5.62 -6.33 9.54
CA LEU A 15 -5.26 -6.61 8.15
C LEU A 15 -3.94 -7.37 7.99
N SER A 16 -3.45 -8.01 9.07
CA SER A 16 -2.18 -8.76 9.01
C SER A 16 -2.22 -9.91 8.00
N GLY A 17 -3.37 -10.55 7.86
CA GLY A 17 -3.54 -11.63 6.87
C GLY A 17 -3.40 -11.13 5.44
N LEU A 18 -3.97 -9.96 5.13
CA LEU A 18 -3.80 -9.34 3.83
C LEU A 18 -2.34 -8.97 3.59
N ALA A 19 -1.70 -8.33 4.56
CA ALA A 19 -0.30 -7.93 4.45
C ALA A 19 0.61 -9.14 4.19
N ARG A 20 0.41 -10.24 4.92
CA ARG A 20 1.19 -11.46 4.72
C ARG A 20 0.95 -12.10 3.35
N SER A 21 -0.29 -12.08 2.88
CA SER A 21 -0.62 -12.63 1.56
C SER A 21 0.06 -11.84 0.45
N ILE A 22 0.04 -10.51 0.55
CA ILE A 22 0.73 -9.63 -0.40
C ILE A 22 2.25 -9.91 -0.35
N ALA A 23 2.81 -9.98 0.85
CA ALA A 23 4.25 -10.21 1.02
C ALA A 23 4.68 -11.54 0.40
N ARG A 24 3.89 -12.60 0.59
CA ARG A 24 4.17 -13.90 0.00
C ARG A 24 4.19 -13.82 -1.52
N ASP A 25 3.21 -13.19 -2.12
CA ASP A 25 3.11 -13.08 -3.57
C ASP A 25 4.27 -12.24 -4.13
N LEU A 26 4.66 -11.17 -3.44
CA LEU A 26 5.81 -10.35 -3.84
C LEU A 26 7.13 -11.12 -3.74
N ARG A 27 7.31 -11.91 -2.67
CA ARG A 27 8.51 -12.74 -2.50
C ARG A 27 8.63 -13.80 -3.58
N LEU A 28 7.51 -14.37 -4.01
CA LEU A 28 7.50 -15.33 -5.13
C LEU A 28 8.00 -14.70 -6.43
N ARG A 29 7.91 -13.37 -6.55
CA ARG A 29 8.41 -12.62 -7.71
C ARG A 29 9.82 -12.07 -7.50
N GLY A 30 10.47 -12.43 -6.41
CA GLY A 30 11.86 -12.07 -6.17
C GLY A 30 12.07 -10.80 -5.34
N ALA A 31 11.03 -10.20 -4.81
CA ALA A 31 11.17 -9.03 -3.94
C ALA A 31 11.65 -9.41 -2.54
N ALA A 32 12.37 -8.50 -1.89
CA ALA A 32 12.72 -8.60 -0.48
C ALA A 32 11.66 -7.83 0.31
N VAL A 33 10.86 -8.53 1.12
CA VAL A 33 9.68 -7.93 1.75
C VAL A 33 9.68 -8.15 3.24
N ILE A 34 9.35 -7.10 4.01
CA ILE A 34 9.01 -7.22 5.42
C ILE A 34 7.58 -6.74 5.64
N THR A 35 6.88 -7.38 6.58
CA THR A 35 5.55 -6.95 7.01
C THR A 35 5.65 -6.31 8.39
N LEU A 36 4.85 -5.27 8.63
CA LEU A 36 4.85 -4.55 9.90
C LEU A 36 3.43 -4.48 10.44
N ASP A 37 3.26 -4.95 11.69
CA ASP A 37 1.99 -4.84 12.42
C ASP A 37 2.04 -3.72 13.47
N GLU A 38 3.10 -2.92 13.48
CA GLU A 38 3.33 -1.85 14.44
C GLU A 38 2.20 -0.80 14.37
N PRO A 39 1.48 -0.53 15.48
CA PRO A 39 0.39 0.43 15.48
C PRO A 39 0.85 1.89 15.41
N ASP A 40 2.09 2.19 15.77
CA ASP A 40 2.64 3.54 15.71
C ASP A 40 3.13 3.86 14.30
N ALA A 41 2.50 4.84 13.66
CA ALA A 41 2.83 5.25 12.29
C ALA A 41 4.28 5.72 12.15
N LEU A 42 4.80 6.45 13.12
CA LEU A 42 6.19 6.92 13.08
C LEU A 42 7.17 5.76 13.19
N ALA A 43 6.88 4.78 14.05
CA ALA A 43 7.71 3.58 14.19
C ALA A 43 7.71 2.77 12.89
N GLN A 44 6.56 2.62 12.23
CA GLN A 44 6.51 1.96 10.92
C GLN A 44 7.37 2.69 9.89
N ALA A 45 7.26 4.01 9.82
CA ALA A 45 8.04 4.82 8.88
C ALA A 45 9.55 4.68 9.13
N ARG A 46 9.97 4.73 10.40
CA ARG A 46 11.38 4.55 10.77
C ARG A 46 11.91 3.18 10.34
N THR A 47 11.13 2.14 10.57
CA THR A 47 11.52 0.78 10.17
C THR A 47 11.64 0.68 8.64
N ALA A 48 10.71 1.26 7.89
CA ALA A 48 10.79 1.29 6.44
C ALA A 48 12.04 2.02 5.96
N ASN A 49 12.36 3.16 6.55
CA ASN A 49 13.56 3.93 6.23
C ASN A 49 14.84 3.14 6.57
N TYR A 50 14.87 2.50 7.73
CA TYR A 50 16.01 1.69 8.15
C TYR A 50 16.23 0.49 7.23
N PHE A 51 15.15 -0.14 6.80
CA PHE A 51 15.18 -1.25 5.84
C PHE A 51 15.64 -0.78 4.45
N SER A 52 15.69 0.52 4.21
CA SER A 52 15.97 1.12 2.90
C SER A 52 14.99 0.62 1.85
N ALA A 53 13.71 0.63 2.16
CA ALA A 53 12.69 0.18 1.25
C ALA A 53 12.65 1.04 -0.01
N ASP A 54 12.37 0.42 -1.15
CA ASP A 54 12.17 1.11 -2.41
C ASP A 54 10.74 1.67 -2.51
N LEU A 55 9.80 1.04 -1.79
CA LEU A 55 8.44 1.54 -1.67
C LEU A 55 7.80 1.05 -0.36
N TYR A 56 6.80 1.79 0.11
CA TYR A 56 6.03 1.47 1.29
C TYR A 56 4.54 1.38 0.93
N LEU A 57 3.92 0.27 1.35
CA LEU A 57 2.48 0.05 1.24
C LEU A 57 1.90 -0.09 2.65
N GLY A 58 1.06 0.85 3.04
CA GLY A 58 0.33 0.74 4.30
C GLY A 58 -1.14 0.41 4.05
N PHE A 59 -1.74 -0.35 4.95
CA PHE A 59 -3.16 -0.70 4.93
C PHE A 59 -3.80 -0.37 6.26
N GLU A 60 -4.95 0.28 6.21
CA GLU A 60 -5.72 0.61 7.40
C GLU A 60 -7.18 0.24 7.15
N SER A 61 -7.78 -0.49 8.10
CA SER A 61 -9.17 -0.90 7.97
C SER A 61 -10.13 0.26 8.25
N ARG A 62 -11.30 0.20 7.62
CA ARG A 62 -12.41 1.13 7.84
C ARG A 62 -13.65 0.36 8.21
N ASN A 63 -14.56 1.01 8.95
CA ASN A 63 -15.85 0.41 9.30
C ASN A 63 -16.87 0.59 8.18
N GLU A 64 -16.69 1.56 7.32
CA GLU A 64 -17.62 1.88 6.24
C GLU A 64 -17.18 1.27 4.90
N ARG A 65 -18.13 1.11 3.98
CA ARG A 65 -17.87 0.59 2.63
C ARG A 65 -17.27 1.71 1.78
N ARG A 66 -15.99 1.94 1.97
CA ARG A 66 -15.26 2.98 1.26
C ARG A 66 -13.78 2.60 1.17
N THR A 67 -13.17 2.84 0.03
CA THR A 67 -11.74 2.59 -0.18
C THR A 67 -11.10 3.85 -0.75
N VAL A 68 -10.07 4.34 -0.07
CA VAL A 68 -9.31 5.52 -0.50
C VAL A 68 -7.82 5.20 -0.41
N VAL A 69 -7.10 5.49 -1.47
CA VAL A 69 -5.64 5.34 -1.50
C VAL A 69 -5.02 6.72 -1.33
N HIS A 70 -4.34 6.91 -0.21
CA HIS A 70 -3.72 8.19 0.14
C HIS A 70 -2.25 8.23 -0.27
N TYR A 71 -1.83 9.34 -0.83
CA TYR A 71 -0.42 9.67 -1.09
C TYR A 71 -0.08 10.99 -0.40
N TYR A 72 1.21 11.29 -0.23
CA TYR A 72 1.63 12.50 0.48
C TYR A 72 1.37 13.75 -0.34
N LYS A 73 0.68 14.71 0.26
CA LYS A 73 0.43 16.02 -0.33
C LYS A 73 0.29 17.08 0.76
N VAL A 74 0.94 18.22 0.54
CA VAL A 74 0.78 19.46 1.30
C VAL A 74 0.58 20.59 0.29
N PRO A 75 0.17 21.81 0.72
CA PRO A 75 -0.12 22.90 -0.23
C PRO A 75 0.97 23.22 -1.23
N THR A 76 2.24 23.04 -0.85
CA THR A 76 3.38 23.42 -1.70
C THR A 76 4.13 22.23 -2.32
N PHE A 77 3.72 21.00 -2.03
CA PHE A 77 4.42 19.81 -2.52
C PHE A 77 3.48 18.62 -2.63
N GLU A 78 3.65 17.86 -3.69
CA GLU A 78 2.94 16.60 -3.91
C GLU A 78 3.95 15.52 -4.32
N SER A 79 3.84 14.34 -3.71
CA SER A 79 4.65 13.20 -4.12
C SER A 79 4.15 12.66 -5.46
N VAL A 80 4.91 12.90 -6.52
CA VAL A 80 4.56 12.44 -7.86
C VAL A 80 4.56 10.92 -7.93
N ALA A 81 5.60 10.29 -7.39
CA ALA A 81 5.69 8.82 -7.37
C ALA A 81 4.60 8.19 -6.50
N GLY A 82 4.31 8.79 -5.34
CA GLY A 82 3.23 8.31 -4.47
C GLY A 82 1.87 8.41 -5.14
N ARG A 83 1.60 9.52 -5.82
CA ARG A 83 0.35 9.71 -6.54
C ARG A 83 0.18 8.69 -7.66
N SER A 84 1.20 8.46 -8.46
CA SER A 84 1.11 7.50 -9.57
C SER A 84 0.93 6.07 -9.06
N MET A 85 1.57 5.72 -7.94
CA MET A 85 1.36 4.42 -7.30
C MET A 85 -0.08 4.29 -6.77
N ALA A 86 -0.61 5.34 -6.15
CA ALA A 86 -1.98 5.37 -5.66
C ALA A 86 -2.99 5.19 -6.81
N GLU A 87 -2.75 5.84 -7.94
CA GLU A 87 -3.59 5.71 -9.12
C GLU A 87 -3.58 4.28 -9.67
N ALA A 88 -2.42 3.65 -9.75
CA ALA A 88 -2.30 2.26 -10.18
C ALA A 88 -3.06 1.30 -9.24
N LEU A 89 -2.96 1.52 -7.94
CA LEU A 89 -3.68 0.72 -6.94
C LEU A 89 -5.19 0.90 -7.07
N ALA A 90 -5.67 2.13 -7.19
CA ALA A 90 -7.08 2.39 -7.36
C ALA A 90 -7.63 1.73 -8.62
N GLU A 91 -6.89 1.79 -9.72
CA GLU A 91 -7.25 1.16 -10.99
C GLU A 91 -7.35 -0.37 -10.85
N CYS A 92 -6.36 -1.01 -10.24
CA CYS A 92 -6.33 -2.47 -10.13
C CYS A 92 -7.28 -3.02 -9.08
N LEU A 93 -7.61 -2.25 -8.04
CA LEU A 93 -8.56 -2.68 -7.02
C LEU A 93 -10.01 -2.41 -7.42
N HIS A 94 -10.25 -1.61 -8.43
CA HIS A 94 -11.60 -1.28 -8.89
C HIS A 94 -12.35 -2.55 -9.31
N GLY A 95 -13.57 -2.69 -8.79
CA GLY A 95 -14.45 -3.79 -9.12
C GLY A 95 -14.28 -5.05 -8.28
N VAL A 96 -13.22 -5.17 -7.48
CA VAL A 96 -13.06 -6.31 -6.57
C VAL A 96 -14.16 -6.22 -5.52
N ASP A 97 -15.09 -7.18 -5.54
CA ASP A 97 -16.27 -7.21 -4.66
C ASP A 97 -17.02 -5.87 -4.61
N GLY A 98 -17.10 -5.20 -5.75
CA GLY A 98 -17.80 -3.93 -5.88
C GLY A 98 -17.03 -2.72 -5.36
N LEU A 99 -15.75 -2.84 -5.03
CA LEU A 99 -14.94 -1.71 -4.60
C LEU A 99 -14.85 -0.63 -5.68
N THR A 100 -14.97 0.63 -5.26
CA THR A 100 -14.78 1.80 -6.12
C THR A 100 -13.74 2.72 -5.50
N PRO A 101 -12.45 2.33 -5.54
CA PRO A 101 -11.39 3.09 -4.90
C PRO A 101 -11.22 4.48 -5.50
N THR A 102 -10.90 5.45 -4.65
CA THR A 102 -10.52 6.79 -5.06
C THR A 102 -9.13 7.10 -4.52
N THR A 103 -8.49 8.13 -5.04
CA THR A 103 -7.19 8.61 -4.55
C THR A 103 -7.34 9.94 -3.86
N SER A 104 -6.51 10.22 -2.86
CA SER A 104 -6.54 11.48 -2.14
C SER A 104 -5.17 11.83 -1.59
N GLY A 105 -4.69 13.03 -1.89
CA GLY A 105 -3.47 13.55 -1.29
C GLY A 105 -3.72 14.01 0.13
N MET A 106 -2.88 13.57 1.08
CA MET A 106 -3.01 13.92 2.49
C MET A 106 -1.65 13.99 3.17
N ARG A 107 -1.58 14.82 4.22
CA ARG A 107 -0.41 14.88 5.09
C ARG A 107 -0.60 13.91 6.25
N LEU A 108 -0.38 12.61 5.99
CA LEU A 108 -0.46 11.60 7.03
C LEU A 108 0.93 11.31 7.60
N PRO A 109 1.04 11.03 8.92
CA PRO A 109 2.35 10.83 9.57
C PRO A 109 3.21 9.77 8.88
N VAL A 110 2.66 8.61 8.54
CA VAL A 110 3.43 7.55 7.91
C VAL A 110 3.91 7.95 6.52
N LEU A 111 3.15 8.76 5.79
CA LEU A 111 3.53 9.23 4.46
C LEU A 111 4.55 10.36 4.52
N ARG A 112 4.45 11.21 5.55
CA ARG A 112 5.38 12.31 5.75
C ARG A 112 6.78 11.83 6.13
N GLU A 113 6.86 10.80 6.96
CA GLU A 113 8.12 10.36 7.55
C GLU A 113 8.87 9.31 6.72
N THR A 114 8.21 8.68 5.75
CA THR A 114 8.88 7.73 4.84
C THR A 114 9.68 8.48 3.79
N ARG A 115 10.85 7.93 3.44
CA ARG A 115 11.80 8.53 2.48
C ARG A 115 11.70 7.95 1.08
N MET A 116 10.81 6.99 0.88
CA MET A 116 10.56 6.34 -0.41
C MET A 116 9.12 6.63 -0.84
N PRO A 117 8.76 6.30 -2.10
CA PRO A 117 7.35 6.37 -2.51
C PRO A 117 6.49 5.55 -1.56
N ALA A 118 5.40 6.16 -1.08
CA ALA A 118 4.56 5.56 -0.05
C ALA A 118 3.09 5.86 -0.29
N VAL A 119 2.24 4.88 0.01
CA VAL A 119 0.79 5.06 0.00
C VAL A 119 0.18 4.40 1.24
N LEU A 120 -0.98 4.90 1.65
CA LEU A 120 -1.81 4.27 2.67
C LEU A 120 -3.16 3.95 2.05
N VAL A 121 -3.51 2.67 2.02
CA VAL A 121 -4.78 2.18 1.51
C VAL A 121 -5.73 2.03 2.70
N ARG A 122 -6.73 2.90 2.78
CA ARG A 122 -7.82 2.77 3.74
C ARG A 122 -8.95 2.02 3.07
N ILE A 123 -9.22 0.82 3.55
CA ILE A 123 -10.13 -0.13 2.90
C ILE A 123 -11.10 -0.73 3.91
N GLY A 124 -12.34 -0.85 3.53
CA GLY A 124 -13.36 -1.43 4.39
C GLY A 124 -14.63 -1.82 3.65
N PRO A 125 -15.54 -2.48 4.36
CA PRO A 125 -15.41 -2.93 5.74
C PRO A 125 -14.46 -4.13 5.87
N VAL A 126 -13.98 -4.38 7.10
CA VAL A 126 -12.98 -5.44 7.38
C VAL A 126 -13.45 -6.80 6.85
N ARG A 127 -14.74 -7.12 7.02
CA ARG A 127 -15.28 -8.39 6.58
C ARG A 127 -15.11 -8.61 5.08
N LEU A 128 -15.37 -7.58 4.28
CA LEU A 128 -15.18 -7.65 2.83
C LEU A 128 -13.71 -7.95 2.52
N VAL A 129 -12.79 -7.27 3.21
CA VAL A 129 -11.35 -7.47 3.00
C VAL A 129 -10.96 -8.91 3.34
N LEU A 130 -11.42 -9.43 4.50
CA LEU A 130 -11.08 -10.78 4.93
C LEU A 130 -11.61 -11.84 3.96
N ASP A 131 -12.77 -11.60 3.38
CA ASP A 131 -13.38 -12.53 2.41
C ASP A 131 -12.70 -12.50 1.04
N SER A 132 -11.90 -11.48 0.76
CA SER A 132 -11.35 -11.22 -0.57
C SER A 132 -9.81 -11.20 -0.59
N VAL A 133 -9.15 -11.66 0.47
CA VAL A 133 -7.70 -11.55 0.62
C VAL A 133 -6.91 -12.04 -0.60
N PRO A 134 -7.15 -13.24 -1.16
CA PRO A 134 -6.37 -13.71 -2.30
C PRO A 134 -6.50 -12.78 -3.52
N THR A 135 -7.71 -12.33 -3.82
CA THR A 135 -7.97 -11.46 -4.96
C THR A 135 -7.36 -10.07 -4.74
N LEU A 136 -7.50 -9.53 -3.54
CA LEU A 136 -6.91 -8.23 -3.20
C LEU A 136 -5.39 -8.28 -3.30
N ALA A 137 -4.77 -9.34 -2.77
CA ALA A 137 -3.33 -9.50 -2.83
C ALA A 137 -2.84 -9.56 -4.29
N GLU A 138 -3.50 -10.34 -5.13
CA GLU A 138 -3.17 -10.43 -6.56
C GLU A 138 -3.25 -9.08 -7.25
N ARG A 139 -4.32 -8.31 -6.98
CA ARG A 139 -4.52 -7.01 -7.60
C ARG A 139 -3.51 -5.98 -7.12
N VAL A 140 -3.14 -6.01 -5.85
CA VAL A 140 -2.09 -5.13 -5.32
C VAL A 140 -0.76 -5.41 -6.00
N VAL A 141 -0.39 -6.67 -6.14
CA VAL A 141 0.86 -7.05 -6.81
C VAL A 141 0.84 -6.59 -8.27
N ARG A 142 -0.27 -6.80 -8.96
CA ARG A 142 -0.44 -6.31 -10.34
C ARG A 142 -0.26 -4.80 -10.43
N ALA A 143 -0.82 -4.06 -9.47
CA ALA A 143 -0.71 -2.61 -9.44
C ALA A 143 0.74 -2.15 -9.29
N LEU A 144 1.51 -2.82 -8.44
CA LEU A 144 2.92 -2.50 -8.26
C LEU A 144 3.74 -2.80 -9.52
N GLU A 145 3.48 -3.92 -10.16
CA GLU A 145 4.14 -4.26 -11.42
C GLU A 145 3.82 -3.23 -12.50
N LEU A 146 2.57 -2.82 -12.58
CA LEU A 146 2.11 -1.81 -13.53
C LEU A 146 2.78 -0.45 -13.24
N TRP A 147 2.81 -0.04 -11.98
CA TRP A 147 3.44 1.20 -11.57
C TRP A 147 4.94 1.22 -11.91
N ILE A 148 5.67 0.16 -11.58
CA ILE A 148 7.09 0.05 -11.88
C ILE A 148 7.33 0.08 -13.39
N SER A 149 6.51 -0.62 -14.16
CA SER A 149 6.58 -0.63 -15.61
C SER A 149 6.40 0.77 -16.22
N ARG A 150 5.46 1.55 -15.69
CA ARG A 150 5.19 2.91 -16.16
C ARG A 150 6.29 3.89 -15.76
N ALA A 151 7.05 3.61 -14.71
CA ALA A 151 8.13 4.47 -14.23
C ALA A 151 9.41 4.32 -15.05
N THR A 152 9.50 3.29 -15.86
CA THR A 152 10.63 3.06 -16.76
C THR A 152 10.21 3.36 -18.20
#